data_77e73e42c2acd283ddf26666ab3588d8
#
_entry.id   77e73e42c2acd283ddf26666ab3588d8
#
_cell.length_a   1.000
_cell.length_b   1.000
_cell.length_c   1.000
_cell.angle_alpha   90.00
_cell.angle_beta   90.00
_cell.angle_gamma   90.00
#
_symmetry.space_group_name_H-M   'P 1'
#
loop_
_entity.id
_entity.type
_entity.pdbx_description
1 polymer ?
#
loop_
_entity_poly.entity_id
_entity_poly.type
_entity_poly.pdbx_seq_one_letter_code
_entity_poly.pdbx_strand_id
1 'polypeptide(L)' 'MAKALQQPGVGPDGGFETEDARRIAASKRAAREREKQALNLQRENILSQRTSNPARRQALEAALVQIEGQLSAMG' A
#
# COMPACT_ATOMS: atom_id res chain seq x y z
N MET A 1 12.53 -41.58 5.67
CA MET A 1 12.50 -40.90 5.41
C MET A 1 12.40 -40.19 5.15
N ALA A 2 12.07 -39.85 5.04
CA ALA A 2 12.00 -39.01 4.66
C ALA A 2 11.90 -38.20 4.93
N LYS A 3 11.70 -38.15 5.29
CA LYS A 3 11.61 -37.19 5.32
C LYS A 3 12.18 -36.23 5.27
N ALA A 4 12.35 -36.19 5.12
CA ALA A 4 12.84 -35.14 4.81
C ALA A 4 12.74 -34.52 4.13
N LEU A 5 12.27 -34.93 3.95
CA LEU A 5 12.20 -34.20 3.32
C LEU A 5 11.65 -33.38 3.26
N GLN A 6 11.34 -33.31 3.64
CA GLN A 6 10.92 -32.52 3.50
C GLN A 6 10.87 -31.57 3.58
N GLN A 7 10.62 -31.59 3.96
CA GLN A 7 10.58 -30.72 4.03
C GLN A 7 10.83 -29.88 4.00
N PRO A 8 10.63 -29.93 3.99
CA PRO A 8 10.82 -28.87 3.96
C PRO A 8 10.95 -27.95 4.18
N GLY A 9 11.04 -27.88 4.57
CA GLY A 9 11.26 -26.80 4.77
C GLY A 9 10.67 -25.91 4.72
N VAL A 10 10.08 -25.93 4.71
CA VAL A 10 9.76 -25.05 4.40
C VAL A 10 9.61 -24.09 4.69
N GLY A 11 9.44 -24.12 4.95
CA GLY A 11 9.27 -23.20 5.22
C GLY A 11 9.46 -22.30 5.12
N PRO A 12 9.05 -21.97 5.21
CA PRO A 12 9.29 -20.83 4.67
C PRO A 12 10.46 -20.30 5.03
N ASP A 13 10.76 -20.87 5.38
CA ASP A 13 11.80 -20.30 5.62
C ASP A 13 12.46 -19.86 4.69
N GLY A 14 12.29 -19.36 4.76
CA GLY A 14 13.00 -18.58 3.90
C GLY A 14 13.95 -19.26 3.02
N GLY A 15 14.32 -20.39 3.34
CA GLY A 15 15.24 -21.10 2.49
C GLY A 15 14.69 -21.41 1.12
N PHE A 16 13.38 -21.39 0.99
CA PHE A 16 12.76 -21.72 -0.28
C PHE A 16 12.38 -20.52 -1.10
N GLU A 17 12.66 -19.36 -0.60
CA GLU A 17 12.35 -18.15 -1.33
C GLU A 17 13.34 -17.99 -2.46
N THR A 18 12.85 -17.99 -3.70
CA THR A 18 13.71 -17.81 -4.85
C THR A 18 14.05 -16.34 -5.03
N GLU A 19 15.07 -16.09 -5.86
CA GLU A 19 15.40 -14.73 -6.27
C GLU A 19 14.20 -14.05 -6.91
N ASP A 20 13.49 -14.78 -7.76
CA ASP A 20 12.33 -14.23 -8.45
C ASP A 20 11.23 -13.89 -7.45
N ALA A 21 10.98 -14.76 -6.48
CA ALA A 21 9.95 -14.51 -5.47
C ALA A 21 10.28 -13.28 -4.65
N ARG A 22 11.55 -13.12 -4.29
CA ARG A 22 11.98 -11.94 -3.54
C ARG A 22 11.83 -10.67 -4.35
N ARG A 23 12.17 -10.75 -5.63
CA ARG A 23 12.06 -9.61 -6.52
C ARG A 23 10.62 -9.19 -6.68
N ILE A 24 9.73 -10.15 -6.85
CA ILE A 24 8.29 -9.87 -6.96
C ILE A 24 7.77 -9.24 -5.68
N ALA A 25 8.15 -9.77 -4.53
CA ALA A 25 7.71 -9.24 -3.25
C ALA A 25 8.21 -7.82 -3.04
N ALA A 26 9.47 -7.56 -3.38
CA ALA A 26 10.04 -6.22 -3.28
C ALA A 26 9.35 -5.25 -4.21
N SER A 27 9.04 -5.69 -5.42
CA SER A 27 8.35 -4.88 -6.40
C SER A 27 6.95 -4.51 -5.94
N LYS A 28 6.25 -5.47 -5.34
CA LYS A 28 4.91 -5.20 -4.81
C LYS A 28 4.95 -4.21 -3.65
N ARG A 29 5.95 -4.34 -2.79
CA ARG A 29 6.12 -3.41 -1.69
C ARG A 29 6.40 -2.00 -2.19
N ALA A 30 7.29 -1.90 -3.18
CA ALA A 30 7.63 -0.61 -3.75
C ALA A 30 6.42 0.04 -4.42
N ALA A 31 5.61 -0.74 -5.12
CA ALA A 31 4.41 -0.24 -5.76
C ALA A 31 3.42 0.28 -4.71
N ARG A 32 3.26 -0.46 -3.61
CA ARG A 32 2.37 -0.05 -2.53
C ARG A 32 2.86 1.24 -1.88
N GLU A 33 4.16 1.35 -1.68
CA GLU A 33 4.74 2.57 -1.10
C GLU A 33 4.53 3.77 -2.01
N ARG A 34 4.70 3.59 -3.31
CA ARG A 34 4.47 4.67 -4.26
C ARG A 34 3.01 5.10 -4.26
N GLU A 35 2.10 4.13 -4.20
CA GLU A 35 0.67 4.42 -4.15
C GLU A 35 0.32 5.19 -2.88
N LYS A 36 0.89 4.77 -1.76
CA LYS A 36 0.69 5.43 -0.48
C LYS A 36 1.19 6.87 -0.52
N GLN A 37 2.37 7.08 -1.11
CA GLN A 37 2.92 8.42 -1.26
C GLN A 37 2.03 9.29 -2.14
N ALA A 38 1.52 8.73 -3.23
CA ALA A 38 0.64 9.47 -4.12
C ALA A 38 -0.64 9.87 -3.39
N LEU A 39 -1.20 8.98 -2.60
CA LEU A 39 -2.40 9.29 -1.83
C LEU A 39 -2.12 10.37 -0.78
N ASN A 40 -0.96 10.32 -0.14
CA ASN A 40 -0.59 11.34 0.83
C ASN A 40 -0.41 12.70 0.17
N LEU A 41 0.16 12.73 -1.02
CA LEU A 41 0.29 13.97 -1.76
C LEU A 41 -1.06 14.54 -2.15
N GLN A 42 -1.98 13.69 -2.59
CA GLN A 42 -3.33 14.12 -2.91
C GLN A 42 -4.02 14.68 -1.67
N ARG A 43 -3.83 14.02 -0.55
CA ARG A 43 -4.43 14.47 0.69
C ARG A 43 -3.90 15.86 1.08
N GLU A 44 -2.59 16.06 1.00
CA GLU A 44 -2.00 17.35 1.30
C GLU A 44 -2.47 18.43 0.34
N ASN A 45 -2.61 18.07 -0.94
CA ASN A 45 -3.11 18.99 -1.94
C ASN A 45 -4.53 19.45 -1.59
N ILE A 46 -5.38 18.51 -1.20
CA ILE A 46 -6.75 18.84 -0.81
C ILE A 46 -6.75 19.72 0.42
N LEU A 47 -5.95 19.38 1.41
CA LEU A 47 -5.89 20.14 2.64
C LEU A 47 -5.38 21.57 2.44
N SER A 48 -4.56 21.76 1.41
CA SER A 48 -4.02 23.08 1.12
C SER A 48 -4.98 23.96 0.35
N GLN A 49 -6.02 23.38 -0.24
CA GLN A 49 -6.99 24.17 -1.00
C GLN A 49 -7.92 24.89 -0.05
N ARG A 50 -8.11 26.16 -0.31
CA ARG A 50 -8.97 27.00 0.50
C ARG A 50 -10.03 27.58 -0.39
N THR A 51 -11.28 27.44 0.03
CA THR A 51 -12.39 27.94 -0.74
C THR A 51 -13.52 28.34 0.18
N SER A 52 -14.24 29.39 -0.19
CA SER A 52 -15.45 29.79 0.51
C SER A 52 -16.70 29.23 -0.18
N ASN A 53 -16.52 28.52 -1.28
CA ASN A 53 -17.63 27.91 -2.00
C ASN A 53 -18.08 26.65 -1.28
N PRO A 54 -19.34 26.60 -0.76
CA PRO A 54 -19.76 25.44 0.01
C PRO A 54 -19.79 24.12 -0.76
N ALA A 55 -20.17 24.17 -2.04
CA ALA A 55 -20.21 22.96 -2.84
C ALA A 55 -18.81 22.42 -3.06
N ARG A 56 -17.85 23.31 -3.31
CA ARG A 56 -16.46 22.90 -3.50
C ARG A 56 -15.88 22.35 -2.20
N ARG A 57 -16.21 22.98 -1.09
CA ARG A 57 -15.76 22.51 0.21
C ARG A 57 -16.26 21.10 0.49
N GLN A 58 -17.53 20.85 0.20
CA GLN A 58 -18.09 19.52 0.39
C GLN A 58 -17.39 18.49 -0.49
N ALA A 59 -17.08 18.85 -1.74
CA ALA A 59 -16.39 17.95 -2.64
C ALA A 59 -14.98 17.64 -2.12
N LEU A 60 -14.28 18.63 -1.59
CA LEU A 60 -12.96 18.44 -1.02
C LEU A 60 -13.02 17.54 0.22
N GLU A 61 -14.03 17.73 1.06
CA GLU A 61 -14.19 16.89 2.24
C GLU A 61 -14.48 15.45 1.86
N ALA A 62 -15.33 15.24 0.87
CA ALA A 62 -15.66 13.90 0.40
C ALA A 62 -14.42 13.22 -0.18
N ALA A 63 -13.62 13.95 -0.96
CA ALA A 63 -12.39 13.39 -1.51
C ALA A 63 -11.41 13.04 -0.41
N LEU A 64 -11.32 13.87 0.61
CA LEU A 64 -10.42 13.62 1.74
C LEU A 64 -10.82 12.34 2.48
N VAL A 65 -12.11 12.16 2.72
CA VAL A 65 -12.59 10.96 3.40
C VAL A 65 -12.23 9.72 2.59
N GLN A 66 -12.39 9.78 1.27
CA GLN A 66 -12.05 8.65 0.42
C GLN A 66 -10.56 8.33 0.47
N ILE A 67 -9.73 9.36 0.39
CA ILE A 67 -8.29 9.17 0.41
C ILE A 67 -7.85 8.61 1.76
N GLU A 68 -8.38 9.13 2.83
CA GLU A 68 -8.04 8.64 4.17
C GLU A 68 -8.50 7.19 4.36
N GLY A 69 -9.65 6.84 3.79
CA GLY A 69 -10.11 5.46 3.81
C GLY A 69 -9.16 4.53 3.07
N GLN A 70 -8.69 4.96 1.91
CA GLN A 70 -7.73 4.16 1.15
C GLN A 70 -6.41 4.00 1.88
N LEU A 71 -5.91 5.08 2.48
CA LEU A 71 -4.68 5.01 3.25
C LEU A 71 -4.82 4.09 4.44
N SER A 72 -5.95 4.15 5.12
CA SER A 72 -6.22 3.29 6.26
C SER A 72 -6.25 1.82 5.86
N ALA A 73 -6.81 1.54 4.68
CA ALA A 73 -6.88 0.17 4.17
C ALA A 73 -5.51 -0.36 3.78
N MET A 74 -4.60 0.52 3.41
CA MET A 74 -3.26 0.09 3.01
C MET A 74 -2.34 -0.14 4.20
N GLY A 75 -2.70 0.42 5.29
CA GLY A 75 -1.80 0.35 6.32
C GLY A 75 -1.90 0.15 7.57
#